data_931a31229e341e103c29b8532dfb4609
#
_entry.id   931a31229e341e103c29b8532dfb4609
#
_cell.length_a   1.000
_cell.length_b   1.000
_cell.length_c   1.000
_cell.angle_alpha   90.00
_cell.angle_beta   90.00
_cell.angle_gamma   90.00
#
_symmetry.space_group_name_H-M   'P 1'
#
loop_
_entity.id
_entity.type
_entity.pdbx_description
1 polymer ?
#
loop_
_entity_poly.entity_id
_entity_poly.type
_entity_poly.pdbx_seq_one_letter_code
_entity_poly.pdbx_strand_id
1 'polypeptide(L)'
;MIRVAKTAGFCFGVNRAVETVYKLLDEDKTVCTLGPIIHNPQLVEELGRKGVRIIDAPEDAKAGETVVIRSHGVPPEVIEKLKALGVDYKDATCPYVQKIHRLVSDGEREGRRVMLAGDAKHPEVEGILGCCKTPYRTFKTREELELSLIHI
;
A
#
# COMPACT_ATOMS: atom_id res chain seq x y z
N MET A 1 30.20 -16.92 17.44
CA MET A 1 30.15 -15.44 17.35
C MET A 1 29.02 -15.09 16.38
N ILE A 2 28.01 -14.33 16.81
CA ILE A 2 26.92 -13.83 15.95
C ILE A 2 27.37 -12.48 15.38
N ARG A 3 27.25 -12.28 14.07
CA ARG A 3 27.52 -11.00 13.41
C ARG A 3 26.23 -10.50 12.78
N VAL A 4 25.82 -9.29 13.12
CA VAL A 4 24.68 -8.61 12.50
C VAL A 4 25.19 -7.78 11.33
N ALA A 5 24.56 -7.89 10.15
CA ALA A 5 24.91 -7.09 9.00
C ALA A 5 24.65 -5.59 9.27
N LYS A 6 25.51 -4.72 8.75
CA LYS A 6 25.37 -3.26 8.93
C LYS A 6 24.06 -2.71 8.33
N THR A 7 23.52 -3.41 7.34
CA THR A 7 22.28 -3.08 6.63
C THR A 7 21.10 -3.94 7.08
N ALA A 8 21.22 -4.65 8.23
CA ALA A 8 20.11 -5.42 8.77
C ALA A 8 19.00 -4.48 9.23
N GLY A 9 17.76 -4.83 8.87
CA GLY A 9 16.56 -4.05 9.23
C GLY A 9 15.58 -3.97 8.09
N PHE A 10 14.61 -3.09 8.24
CA PHE A 10 13.63 -2.82 7.20
C PHE A 10 14.22 -2.01 6.05
N CYS A 11 13.68 -2.19 4.84
CA CYS A 11 14.02 -1.32 3.72
C CYS A 11 13.50 0.11 3.97
N PHE A 12 14.00 1.07 3.19
CA PHE A 12 13.63 2.49 3.30
C PHE A 12 12.11 2.72 3.32
N GLY A 13 11.36 2.08 2.42
CA GLY A 13 9.91 2.28 2.32
C GLY A 13 9.16 1.78 3.54
N VAL A 14 9.57 0.63 4.08
CA VAL A 14 9.00 0.06 5.30
C VAL A 14 9.36 0.90 6.53
N ASN A 15 10.62 1.31 6.68
CA ASN A 15 11.04 2.19 7.78
C ASN A 15 10.20 3.47 7.80
N ARG A 16 10.06 4.14 6.65
CA ARG A 16 9.27 5.37 6.54
C ARG A 16 7.81 5.17 6.98
N ALA A 17 7.20 4.04 6.59
CA ALA A 17 5.81 3.76 6.99
C ALA A 17 5.69 3.55 8.50
N VAL A 18 6.60 2.80 9.09
CA VAL A 18 6.65 2.53 10.53
C VAL A 18 6.94 3.81 11.31
N GLU A 19 7.92 4.60 10.91
CA GLU A 19 8.26 5.89 11.51
C GLU A 19 7.09 6.88 11.46
N THR A 20 6.30 6.86 10.38
CA THR A 20 5.10 7.70 10.28
C THR A 20 4.10 7.36 11.39
N VAL A 21 3.87 6.07 11.68
CA VAL A 21 2.97 5.65 12.75
C VAL A 21 3.52 6.08 14.12
N TYR A 22 4.80 5.81 14.40
CA TYR A 22 5.40 6.19 15.69
C TYR A 22 5.36 7.71 15.91
N LYS A 23 5.67 8.50 14.89
CA LYS A 23 5.61 9.96 14.97
C LYS A 23 4.21 10.45 15.34
N LEU A 24 3.16 9.87 14.74
CA LEU A 24 1.79 10.23 15.08
C LEU A 24 1.43 9.85 16.53
N LEU A 25 1.91 8.71 17.00
CA LEU A 25 1.73 8.28 18.39
C LEU A 25 2.46 9.23 19.37
N ASP A 26 3.67 9.67 19.03
CA ASP A 26 4.44 10.65 19.82
C ASP A 26 3.78 12.05 19.83
N GLU A 27 2.94 12.36 18.85
CA GLU A 27 2.08 13.55 18.78
C GLU A 27 0.72 13.38 19.48
N ASP A 28 0.55 12.31 20.29
CA ASP A 28 -0.70 11.96 20.97
C ASP A 28 -1.91 11.79 20.03
N LYS A 29 -1.67 11.39 18.77
CA LYS A 29 -2.75 11.12 17.81
C LYS A 29 -3.31 9.73 18.02
N THR A 30 -4.63 9.59 17.87
CA THR A 30 -5.25 8.28 17.73
C THR A 30 -5.07 7.79 16.30
N VAL A 31 -4.40 6.66 16.14
CA VAL A 31 -3.97 6.16 14.82
C VAL A 31 -4.68 4.86 14.47
N CYS A 32 -5.12 4.76 13.23
CA CYS A 32 -5.44 3.48 12.62
C CYS A 32 -4.68 3.29 11.30
N THR A 33 -4.44 2.05 10.90
CA THR A 33 -3.78 1.74 9.62
C THR A 33 -4.77 1.04 8.70
N LEU A 34 -4.78 1.42 7.43
CA LEU A 34 -5.61 0.81 6.41
C LEU A 34 -4.94 -0.47 5.91
N GLY A 35 -5.35 -1.61 6.48
CA GLY A 35 -4.64 -2.87 6.47
C GLY A 35 -3.38 -2.86 7.35
N PRO A 36 -2.69 -4.01 7.52
CA PRO A 36 -1.43 -4.08 8.24
C PRO A 36 -0.38 -3.16 7.63
N ILE A 37 0.28 -2.33 8.44
CA ILE A 37 1.27 -1.34 7.95
C ILE A 37 2.39 -2.00 7.15
N ILE A 38 2.79 -3.20 7.55
CA ILE A 38 3.77 -4.09 6.90
C ILE A 38 3.42 -5.55 7.20
N HIS A 39 4.02 -6.49 6.44
CA HIS A 39 3.90 -7.93 6.69
C HIS A 39 4.88 -8.41 7.79
N ASN A 40 4.71 -7.88 9.01
CA ASN A 40 5.47 -8.32 10.19
C ASN A 40 4.54 -8.43 11.39
N PRO A 41 4.11 -9.65 11.77
CA PRO A 41 3.15 -9.85 12.86
C PRO A 41 3.60 -9.27 14.19
N GLN A 42 4.91 -9.36 14.51
CA GLN A 42 5.46 -8.86 15.77
C GLN A 42 5.30 -7.34 15.88
N LEU A 43 5.63 -6.61 14.81
CA LEU A 43 5.45 -5.16 14.79
C LEU A 43 3.98 -4.77 14.80
N VAL A 44 3.14 -5.47 14.07
CA VAL A 44 1.69 -5.24 14.07
C VAL A 44 1.11 -5.42 15.48
N GLU A 45 1.52 -6.47 16.20
CA GLU A 45 1.12 -6.70 17.59
C GLU A 45 1.65 -5.60 18.54
N GLU A 46 2.90 -5.18 18.38
CA GLU A 46 3.49 -4.09 19.15
C GLU A 46 2.70 -2.79 18.98
N LEU A 47 2.39 -2.42 17.73
CA LEU A 47 1.58 -1.23 17.44
C LEU A 47 0.16 -1.34 18.01
N GLY A 48 -0.42 -2.54 17.96
CA GLY A 48 -1.72 -2.82 18.58
C GLY A 48 -1.71 -2.58 20.10
N ARG A 49 -0.64 -3.01 20.81
CA ARG A 49 -0.45 -2.72 22.24
C ARG A 49 -0.31 -1.22 22.53
N LYS A 50 0.15 -0.44 21.57
CA LYS A 50 0.21 1.04 21.64
C LYS A 50 -1.09 1.73 21.23
N GLY A 51 -2.16 0.97 20.95
CA GLY A 51 -3.48 1.49 20.62
C GLY A 51 -3.74 1.72 19.13
N VAL A 52 -2.81 1.33 18.23
CA VAL A 52 -3.03 1.41 16.79
C VAL A 52 -4.01 0.34 16.36
N ARG A 53 -5.12 0.74 15.74
CA ARG A 53 -6.10 -0.17 15.15
C ARG A 53 -5.76 -0.47 13.69
N ILE A 54 -6.13 -1.65 13.24
CA ILE A 54 -6.16 -1.98 11.80
C ILE A 54 -7.61 -1.89 11.36
N ILE A 55 -7.83 -1.24 10.22
CA ILE A 55 -9.12 -1.12 9.56
C ILE A 55 -9.02 -1.68 8.14
N ASP A 56 -10.11 -2.19 7.61
CA ASP A 56 -10.16 -2.80 6.28
C ASP A 56 -10.67 -1.81 5.23
N ALA A 57 -11.50 -0.85 5.63
CA ALA A 57 -12.09 0.16 4.75
C ALA A 57 -11.99 1.58 5.37
N PRO A 58 -11.97 2.64 4.54
CA PRO A 58 -12.00 4.03 5.02
C PRO A 58 -13.16 4.33 5.97
N GLU A 59 -14.29 3.71 5.74
CA GLU A 59 -15.54 3.88 6.50
C GLU A 59 -15.43 3.35 7.94
N ASP A 60 -14.46 2.49 8.24
CA ASP A 60 -14.20 1.95 9.58
C ASP A 60 -13.44 2.92 10.49
N ALA A 61 -12.94 4.04 9.94
CA ALA A 61 -12.24 5.05 10.70
C ALA A 61 -13.23 5.78 11.63
N LYS A 62 -12.81 5.96 12.89
CA LYS A 62 -13.60 6.68 13.89
C LYS A 62 -13.28 8.17 13.86
N ALA A 63 -14.22 8.98 14.35
CA ALA A 63 -13.97 10.40 14.51
C ALA A 63 -12.73 10.69 15.37
N GLY A 64 -11.84 11.54 14.88
CA GLY A 64 -10.59 11.91 15.55
C GLY A 64 -9.42 10.94 15.32
N GLU A 65 -9.61 9.83 14.60
CA GLU A 65 -8.51 8.97 14.18
C GLU A 65 -7.80 9.55 12.94
N THR A 66 -6.48 9.38 12.90
CA THR A 66 -5.67 9.59 11.70
C THR A 66 -5.40 8.24 11.03
N VAL A 67 -5.83 8.10 9.78
CA VAL A 67 -5.61 6.89 8.98
C VAL A 67 -4.22 6.92 8.35
N VAL A 68 -3.42 5.88 8.55
CA VAL A 68 -2.14 5.70 7.85
C VAL A 68 -2.30 4.67 6.74
N ILE A 69 -2.06 5.11 5.50
CA ILE A 69 -2.02 4.22 4.35
C ILE A 69 -0.71 3.43 4.39
N ARG A 70 -0.80 2.12 4.31
CA ARG A 70 0.34 1.18 4.39
C ARG A 70 1.38 1.38 3.27
N SER A 71 2.57 0.81 3.46
CA SER A 71 3.69 0.92 2.50
C SER A 71 3.41 0.40 1.09
N HIS A 72 2.47 -0.53 0.95
CA HIS A 72 2.03 -1.11 -0.33
C HIS A 72 1.17 -0.17 -1.18
N GLY A 73 0.68 0.91 -0.58
CA GLY A 73 -0.28 1.80 -1.23
C GLY A 73 -1.70 1.24 -1.28
N VAL A 74 -2.57 2.03 -1.87
CA VAL A 74 -3.98 1.71 -2.10
C VAL A 74 -4.41 2.25 -3.45
N PRO A 75 -5.52 1.75 -4.04
CA PRO A 75 -6.13 2.35 -5.21
C PRO A 75 -6.48 3.83 -5.01
N PRO A 76 -6.40 4.69 -6.05
CA PRO A 76 -6.76 6.10 -5.95
C PRO A 76 -8.17 6.34 -5.39
N GLU A 77 -9.12 5.47 -5.70
CA GLU A 77 -10.50 5.55 -5.21
C GLU A 77 -10.59 5.49 -3.68
N VAL A 78 -9.70 4.78 -3.04
CA VAL A 78 -9.62 4.70 -1.56
C VAL A 78 -9.19 6.03 -0.98
N ILE A 79 -8.26 6.73 -1.63
CA ILE A 79 -7.83 8.07 -1.23
C ILE A 79 -8.98 9.08 -1.39
N GLU A 80 -9.72 8.99 -2.50
CA GLU A 80 -10.89 9.86 -2.73
C GLU A 80 -11.99 9.61 -1.69
N LYS A 81 -12.20 8.37 -1.28
CA LYS A 81 -13.12 8.05 -0.18
C LYS A 81 -12.69 8.66 1.15
N LEU A 82 -11.40 8.55 1.53
CA LEU A 82 -10.87 9.19 2.75
C LEU A 82 -11.12 10.69 2.74
N LYS A 83 -10.87 11.34 1.60
CA LYS A 83 -11.15 12.78 1.41
C LYS A 83 -12.64 13.11 1.54
N ALA A 84 -13.50 12.33 0.89
CA ALA A 84 -14.95 12.52 0.91
C ALA A 84 -15.55 12.35 2.31
N LEU A 85 -14.98 11.45 3.12
CA LEU A 85 -15.36 11.24 4.52
C LEU A 85 -14.80 12.32 5.46
N GLY A 86 -13.91 13.19 4.98
CA GLY A 86 -13.24 14.21 5.81
C GLY A 86 -12.30 13.60 6.86
N VAL A 87 -11.82 12.40 6.62
CA VAL A 87 -10.91 11.69 7.53
C VAL A 87 -9.48 12.22 7.36
N ASP A 88 -8.81 12.56 8.47
CA ASP A 88 -7.38 12.88 8.42
C ASP A 88 -6.58 11.64 8.06
N TYR A 89 -5.66 11.75 7.11
CA TYR A 89 -4.85 10.61 6.68
C TYR A 89 -3.40 10.98 6.35
N LYS A 90 -2.51 10.01 6.49
CA LYS A 90 -1.11 10.08 6.07
C LYS A 90 -0.81 8.96 5.07
N ASP A 91 -0.33 9.35 3.90
CA ASP A 91 0.10 8.40 2.88
C ASP A 91 1.54 7.95 3.14
N ALA A 92 1.68 6.72 3.67
CA ALA A 92 2.98 6.08 3.90
C ALA A 92 3.37 5.13 2.76
N THR A 93 2.70 5.18 1.61
CA THR A 93 3.06 4.39 0.43
C THR A 93 4.53 4.58 0.08
N CYS A 94 5.23 3.48 -0.12
CA CYS A 94 6.64 3.51 -0.52
C CYS A 94 6.83 4.34 -1.80
N PRO A 95 7.79 5.27 -1.86
CA PRO A 95 8.03 6.09 -3.05
C PRO A 95 8.28 5.29 -4.33
N TYR A 96 8.86 4.09 -4.21
CA TYR A 96 9.04 3.19 -5.36
C TYR A 96 7.70 2.65 -5.86
N VAL A 97 6.78 2.31 -4.95
CA VAL A 97 5.41 1.89 -5.31
C VAL A 97 4.64 3.06 -5.94
N GLN A 98 4.73 4.26 -5.35
CA GLN A 98 4.13 5.47 -5.94
C GLN A 98 4.66 5.76 -7.35
N LYS A 99 5.95 5.46 -7.61
CA LYS A 99 6.51 5.58 -8.96
C LYS A 99 5.85 4.61 -9.93
N ILE A 100 5.59 3.36 -9.51
CA ILE A 100 4.89 2.37 -10.33
C ILE A 100 3.46 2.83 -10.63
N HIS A 101 2.72 3.31 -9.62
CA HIS A 101 1.38 3.86 -9.81
C HIS A 101 1.36 4.97 -10.87
N ARG A 102 2.34 5.89 -10.82
CA ARG A 102 2.48 6.96 -11.82
C ARG A 102 2.78 6.41 -13.20
N LEU A 103 3.74 5.47 -13.32
CA LEU A 103 4.09 4.86 -14.60
C LEU A 103 2.90 4.18 -15.27
N VAL A 104 2.05 3.50 -14.49
CA VAL A 104 0.83 2.87 -14.99
C VAL A 104 -0.15 3.93 -15.49
N SER A 105 -0.45 4.95 -14.70
CA SER A 105 -1.36 6.03 -15.10
C SER A 105 -0.85 6.82 -16.30
N ASP A 106 0.46 7.04 -16.41
CA ASP A 106 1.08 7.74 -17.55
C ASP A 106 1.02 6.88 -18.80
N GLY A 107 1.32 5.57 -18.68
CA GLY A 107 1.22 4.63 -19.78
C GLY A 107 -0.18 4.55 -20.38
N GLU A 108 -1.21 4.54 -19.53
CA GLU A 108 -2.60 4.57 -20.00
C GLU A 108 -2.96 5.87 -20.75
N ARG A 109 -2.50 7.01 -20.26
CA ARG A 109 -2.70 8.29 -20.97
C ARG A 109 -2.04 8.32 -22.35
N GLU A 110 -0.97 7.54 -22.52
CA GLU A 110 -0.29 7.33 -23.80
C GLU A 110 -0.92 6.21 -24.66
N GLY A 111 -2.07 5.64 -24.22
CA GLY A 111 -2.77 4.58 -24.94
C GLY A 111 -2.15 3.19 -24.79
N ARG A 112 -1.24 3.00 -23.84
CA ARG A 112 -0.61 1.71 -23.56
C ARG A 112 -1.51 0.85 -22.68
N ARG A 113 -1.50 -0.45 -22.92
CA ARG A 113 -2.16 -1.43 -22.05
C ARG A 113 -1.20 -1.90 -20.96
N VAL A 114 -1.75 -2.18 -19.78
CA VAL A 114 -0.98 -2.64 -18.63
C VAL A 114 -1.01 -4.16 -18.56
N MET A 115 0.18 -4.74 -18.50
CA MET A 115 0.40 -6.14 -18.16
C MET A 115 1.29 -6.19 -16.92
N LEU A 116 0.87 -6.91 -15.89
CA LEU A 116 1.56 -6.97 -14.61
C LEU A 116 1.87 -8.42 -14.23
N ALA A 117 3.16 -8.69 -14.01
CA ALA A 117 3.60 -9.96 -13.45
C ALA A 117 3.43 -9.94 -11.94
N GLY A 118 2.50 -10.71 -11.41
CA GLY A 118 2.25 -10.77 -9.97
C GLY A 118 0.91 -11.40 -9.59
N ASP A 119 0.72 -11.57 -8.29
CA ASP A 119 -0.56 -12.01 -7.74
C ASP A 119 -1.55 -10.86 -7.68
N ALA A 120 -2.67 -10.95 -8.43
CA ALA A 120 -3.72 -9.94 -8.44
C ALA A 120 -4.33 -9.66 -7.04
N LYS A 121 -4.24 -10.63 -6.12
CA LYS A 121 -4.74 -10.51 -4.75
C LYS A 121 -3.71 -9.92 -3.77
N HIS A 122 -2.47 -9.66 -4.22
CA HIS A 122 -1.48 -9.04 -3.37
C HIS A 122 -1.80 -7.55 -3.19
N PRO A 123 -1.76 -6.99 -1.97
CA PRO A 123 -2.14 -5.59 -1.70
C PRO A 123 -1.42 -4.54 -2.56
N GLU A 124 -0.14 -4.75 -2.86
CA GLU A 124 0.62 -3.84 -3.74
C GLU A 124 0.12 -3.91 -5.18
N VAL A 125 -0.20 -5.13 -5.66
CA VAL A 125 -0.74 -5.35 -6.99
C VAL A 125 -2.13 -4.73 -7.12
N GLU A 126 -3.00 -4.91 -6.12
CA GLU A 126 -4.32 -4.26 -6.06
C GLU A 126 -4.20 -2.73 -6.15
N GLY A 127 -3.26 -2.13 -5.40
CA GLY A 127 -2.98 -0.70 -5.46
C GLY A 127 -2.56 -0.23 -6.85
N ILE A 128 -1.68 -0.99 -7.52
CA ILE A 128 -1.22 -0.70 -8.89
C ILE A 128 -2.37 -0.85 -9.90
N LEU A 129 -3.12 -1.95 -9.82
CA LEU A 129 -4.23 -2.22 -10.72
C LEU A 129 -5.37 -1.21 -10.57
N GLY A 130 -5.60 -0.69 -9.37
CA GLY A 130 -6.54 0.40 -9.12
C GLY A 130 -6.18 1.71 -9.82
N CYS A 131 -4.94 1.87 -10.29
CA CYS A 131 -4.55 2.99 -11.14
C CYS A 131 -4.94 2.79 -12.62
N CYS A 132 -5.35 1.57 -13.01
CA CYS A 132 -5.76 1.26 -14.37
C CYS A 132 -7.24 1.64 -14.60
N LYS A 133 -7.50 2.42 -15.64
CA LYS A 133 -8.85 2.76 -16.11
C LYS A 133 -9.27 1.89 -17.30
N THR A 134 -8.30 1.29 -17.97
CA THR A 134 -8.50 0.40 -19.13
C THR A 134 -8.30 -1.05 -18.71
N PRO A 135 -8.78 -2.01 -19.51
CA PRO A 135 -8.57 -3.43 -19.22
C PRO A 135 -7.08 -3.76 -19.11
N TYR A 136 -6.71 -4.43 -18.03
CA TYR A 136 -5.36 -4.90 -17.75
C TYR A 136 -5.29 -6.44 -17.75
N ARG A 137 -4.08 -6.97 -17.70
CA ARG A 137 -3.83 -8.40 -17.50
C ARG A 137 -2.80 -8.60 -16.39
N THR A 138 -3.03 -9.62 -15.56
CA THR A 138 -2.05 -10.13 -14.60
C THR A 138 -1.67 -11.54 -14.97
N PHE A 139 -0.44 -11.93 -14.68
CA PHE A 139 0.05 -13.29 -14.88
C PHE A 139 1.11 -13.61 -13.84
N LYS A 140 1.21 -14.89 -13.47
CA LYS A 140 2.22 -15.43 -12.55
C LYS A 140 3.21 -16.35 -13.24
N THR A 141 2.78 -16.99 -14.35
CA THR A 141 3.59 -17.94 -15.10
C THR A 141 3.74 -17.51 -16.56
N ARG A 142 4.69 -18.15 -17.25
CA ARG A 142 4.91 -17.92 -18.67
C ARG A 142 3.69 -18.34 -19.50
N GLU A 143 3.07 -19.44 -19.14
CA GLU A 143 1.88 -19.98 -19.81
C GLU A 143 0.71 -18.99 -19.71
N GLU A 144 0.49 -18.40 -18.54
CA GLU A 144 -0.52 -17.37 -18.33
C GLU A 144 -0.22 -16.10 -19.16
N LEU A 145 1.05 -15.73 -19.29
CA LEU A 145 1.48 -14.61 -20.14
C LEU A 145 1.15 -14.89 -21.61
N GLU A 146 1.51 -16.09 -22.12
CA GLU A 146 1.24 -16.49 -23.50
C GLU A 146 -0.26 -16.47 -23.80
N LEU A 147 -1.10 -17.01 -22.91
CA LEU A 147 -2.56 -16.93 -23.02
C LEU A 147 -3.07 -15.47 -23.01
N SER A 148 -2.48 -14.61 -22.19
CA SER A 148 -2.86 -13.19 -22.12
C SER A 148 -2.59 -12.45 -23.43
N LEU A 149 -1.53 -12.81 -24.14
CA LEU A 149 -1.16 -12.19 -25.43
C LEU A 149 -2.10 -12.57 -26.59
N ILE A 150 -2.78 -13.73 -26.49
CA ILE A 150 -3.73 -14.18 -27.52
C ILE A 150 -5.03 -13.37 -27.48
N HIS A 151 -5.36 -12.74 -26.33
CA HIS A 151 -6.62 -12.05 -26.08
C HIS A 151 -6.48 -10.53 -25.88
N ILE A 152 -5.40 -9.93 -26.36
CA ILE A 152 -5.17 -8.47 -26.32
C ILE A 152 -5.77 -7.77 -27.54
#